data_66baaa8f4d34c55461f69d2300c68d66
#
_entry.id   66baaa8f4d34c55461f69d2300c68d66
#
_cell.length_a   1.000
_cell.length_b   1.000
_cell.length_c   1.000
_cell.angle_alpha   90.00
_cell.angle_beta   90.00
_cell.angle_gamma   90.00
#
_symmetry.space_group_name_H-M   'P 1'
#
loop_
_entity.id
_entity.type
_entity.pdbx_description
1 polymer ?
#
loop_
_entity_poly.entity_id
_entity_poly.type
_entity_poly.pdbx_seq_one_letter_code
_entity_poly.pdbx_strand_id
1 'polypeptide(L)'
;MKTFLAFAVRSVFANTMSGGKLYVCATAQNTDLDEAAFEALTWVQVKGVGSHGEAGTNTNIVNYDTWDTEFVQKSKGTSNAGDPEVELARIPADAGQVILRTAGDHFNKNNYAFKIVRNDIPVGGTVATTIYNRGLVTGPRTQHGRNEDFDLEVYTFALQ
;
A
#
# COMPACT_ATOMS: atom_id res chain seq x y z
N MET A 1 -51.17 16.62 -10.74
CA MET A 1 -49.94 16.51 -9.95
C MET A 1 -49.17 15.31 -10.46
N LYS A 2 -48.09 15.53 -11.27
CA LYS A 2 -47.29 14.43 -11.87
C LYS A 2 -46.08 14.25 -10.98
N THR A 3 -46.06 13.14 -10.25
CA THR A 3 -44.92 12.74 -9.45
C THR A 3 -43.83 12.15 -10.37
N PHE A 4 -42.74 12.86 -10.58
CA PHE A 4 -41.55 12.31 -11.24
C PHE A 4 -40.78 11.52 -10.24
N LEU A 5 -40.76 10.19 -10.40
CA LEU A 5 -39.81 9.31 -9.69
C LEU A 5 -38.48 9.45 -10.42
N ALA A 6 -37.53 10.20 -9.84
CA ALA A 6 -36.15 10.22 -10.32
C ALA A 6 -35.47 8.91 -9.88
N PHE A 7 -35.33 7.98 -10.82
CA PHE A 7 -34.42 6.86 -10.63
C PHE A 7 -32.98 7.40 -10.70
N ALA A 8 -32.31 7.47 -9.55
CA ALA A 8 -30.88 7.67 -9.53
C ALA A 8 -30.26 6.42 -10.14
N VAL A 9 -29.84 6.51 -11.39
CA VAL A 9 -29.02 5.50 -12.04
C VAL A 9 -27.67 5.53 -11.28
N ARG A 10 -27.41 4.53 -10.44
CA ARG A 10 -26.08 4.28 -9.88
C ARG A 10 -25.18 3.89 -11.03
N SER A 11 -24.42 4.82 -11.56
CA SER A 11 -23.34 4.49 -12.47
C SER A 11 -22.23 3.82 -11.65
N VAL A 12 -22.06 2.52 -11.86
CA VAL A 12 -20.93 1.77 -11.31
C VAL A 12 -19.74 2.03 -12.23
N PHE A 13 -19.02 3.11 -12.00
CA PHE A 13 -17.76 3.38 -12.67
C PHE A 13 -16.60 2.90 -11.80
N ALA A 14 -15.55 2.37 -12.46
CA ALA A 14 -14.30 2.10 -11.79
C ALA A 14 -13.68 3.43 -11.32
N ASN A 15 -13.21 3.46 -10.07
CA ASN A 15 -12.53 4.61 -9.50
C ASN A 15 -11.03 4.57 -9.86
N THR A 16 -10.45 5.76 -10.05
CA THR A 16 -9.01 5.92 -10.14
C THR A 16 -8.41 6.08 -8.74
N MET A 17 -7.09 5.90 -8.60
CA MET A 17 -6.38 6.16 -7.34
C MET A 17 -6.22 7.66 -7.03
N SER A 18 -6.72 8.55 -7.89
CA SER A 18 -6.66 10.00 -7.68
C SER A 18 -7.33 10.40 -6.36
N GLY A 19 -6.62 11.16 -5.54
CA GLY A 19 -7.06 11.57 -4.20
C GLY A 19 -6.82 10.53 -3.10
N GLY A 20 -6.26 9.36 -3.42
CA GLY A 20 -5.74 8.41 -2.43
C GLY A 20 -4.61 9.01 -1.60
N LYS A 21 -4.44 8.53 -0.38
CA LYS A 21 -3.43 9.05 0.57
C LYS A 21 -2.63 7.91 1.16
N LEU A 22 -1.31 8.10 1.25
CA LEU A 22 -0.39 7.22 1.96
C LEU A 22 0.00 7.86 3.29
N TYR A 23 0.05 7.05 4.33
CA TYR A 23 0.51 7.44 5.66
C TYR A 23 1.55 6.44 6.15
N VAL A 24 2.45 6.91 6.99
CA VAL A 24 3.46 6.10 7.68
C VAL A 24 3.44 6.39 9.18
N CYS A 25 3.71 5.37 9.99
CA CYS A 25 3.94 5.55 11.43
C CYS A 25 5.42 5.84 11.67
N ALA A 26 5.73 6.87 12.45
CA ALA A 26 7.12 7.23 12.78
C ALA A 26 7.79 6.22 13.73
N THR A 27 7.00 5.50 14.51
CA THR A 27 7.49 4.51 15.47
C THR A 27 7.61 3.14 14.80
N ALA A 28 8.74 2.46 15.01
CA ALA A 28 8.95 1.11 14.52
C ALA A 28 7.93 0.12 15.11
N GLN A 29 7.45 -0.79 14.27
CA GLN A 29 6.44 -1.80 14.58
C GLN A 29 7.00 -3.19 14.27
N ASN A 30 7.79 -3.76 15.19
CA ASN A 30 8.47 -5.03 14.98
C ASN A 30 7.64 -6.27 15.39
N THR A 31 6.45 -6.06 15.94
CA THR A 31 5.50 -7.12 16.28
C THR A 31 4.29 -7.06 15.38
N ASP A 32 3.60 -8.19 15.22
CA ASP A 32 2.36 -8.22 14.45
C ASP A 32 1.29 -7.36 15.13
N LEU A 33 0.51 -6.67 14.31
CA LEU A 33 -0.54 -5.74 14.73
C LEU A 33 -1.88 -6.27 14.25
N ASP A 34 -2.89 -6.22 15.11
CA ASP A 34 -4.28 -6.36 14.74
C ASP A 34 -4.87 -5.01 14.26
N GLU A 35 -6.09 -5.02 13.77
CA GLU A 35 -6.76 -3.82 13.24
C GLU A 35 -6.83 -2.70 14.29
N ALA A 36 -7.20 -3.03 15.53
CA ALA A 36 -7.33 -2.05 16.61
C ALA A 36 -5.96 -1.42 16.95
N ALA A 37 -4.89 -2.21 16.92
CA ALA A 37 -3.53 -1.71 17.12
C ALA A 37 -3.08 -0.79 15.99
N PHE A 38 -3.40 -1.10 14.73
CA PHE A 38 -3.15 -0.20 13.59
C PHE A 38 -3.92 1.11 13.73
N GLU A 39 -5.19 1.08 14.14
CA GLU A 39 -6.01 2.27 14.32
C GLU A 39 -5.47 3.20 15.42
N ALA A 40 -4.90 2.62 16.48
CA ALA A 40 -4.31 3.36 17.60
C ALA A 40 -2.98 4.06 17.27
N LEU A 41 -2.35 3.76 16.12
CA LEU A 41 -1.08 4.37 15.73
C LEU A 41 -1.23 5.84 15.35
N THR A 42 -0.17 6.60 15.60
CA THR A 42 -0.07 7.99 15.11
C THR A 42 0.41 7.99 13.66
N TRP A 43 -0.44 8.47 12.76
CA TRP A 43 -0.21 8.46 11.34
C TRP A 43 0.27 9.79 10.81
N VAL A 44 1.33 9.79 10.02
CA VAL A 44 1.87 10.97 9.32
C VAL A 44 1.67 10.77 7.82
N GLN A 45 1.00 11.73 7.17
CA GLN A 45 0.77 11.65 5.73
C GLN A 45 2.08 11.84 4.96
N VAL A 46 2.29 10.99 3.95
CA VAL A 46 3.35 11.12 2.95
C VAL A 46 2.79 11.87 1.76
N LYS A 47 3.36 13.02 1.43
CA LYS A 47 2.95 13.83 0.27
C LYS A 47 3.78 13.48 -0.95
N GLY A 48 3.28 13.86 -2.13
CA GLY A 48 3.99 13.70 -3.39
C GLY A 48 3.98 12.27 -3.95
N VAL A 49 3.06 11.40 -3.50
CA VAL A 49 2.95 10.04 -4.02
C VAL A 49 2.49 10.07 -5.47
N GLY A 50 3.32 9.59 -6.38
CA GLY A 50 3.02 9.46 -7.81
C GLY A 50 2.45 8.09 -8.15
N SER A 51 3.06 7.02 -7.65
CA SER A 51 2.58 5.65 -7.85
C SER A 51 2.83 4.79 -6.62
N HIS A 52 2.01 3.76 -6.49
CA HIS A 52 2.16 2.69 -5.50
C HIS A 52 2.00 1.37 -6.23
N GLY A 53 3.00 0.50 -6.15
CA GLY A 53 3.00 -0.82 -6.77
C GLY A 53 1.96 -1.75 -6.18
N GLU A 54 1.85 -2.93 -6.75
CA GLU A 54 0.91 -3.96 -6.32
C GLU A 54 1.31 -4.50 -4.94
N ALA A 55 0.40 -4.46 -4.01
CA ALA A 55 0.51 -5.08 -2.69
C ALA A 55 -0.57 -6.14 -2.54
N GLY A 56 -0.19 -7.29 -2.01
CA GLY A 56 -1.14 -8.38 -1.77
C GLY A 56 -0.43 -9.72 -1.61
N THR A 57 -1.11 -10.64 -0.97
CA THR A 57 -0.57 -11.96 -0.69
C THR A 57 -0.50 -12.82 -1.95
N ASN A 58 0.69 -13.24 -2.32
CA ASN A 58 0.94 -14.29 -3.30
C ASN A 58 1.33 -15.58 -2.58
N THR A 59 0.60 -16.66 -2.85
CA THR A 59 0.83 -17.96 -2.22
C THR A 59 1.39 -18.92 -3.25
N ASN A 60 2.52 -19.53 -2.95
CA ASN A 60 3.11 -20.56 -3.77
C ASN A 60 2.24 -21.82 -3.79
N ILE A 61 2.04 -22.42 -4.96
CA ILE A 61 1.33 -23.70 -5.09
C ILE A 61 2.37 -24.82 -5.16
N VAL A 62 2.29 -25.74 -4.21
CA VAL A 62 3.10 -26.97 -4.19
C VAL A 62 2.32 -28.08 -4.84
N ASN A 63 2.95 -28.75 -5.80
CA ASN A 63 2.39 -29.90 -6.51
C ASN A 63 3.03 -31.18 -5.99
N TYR A 64 2.23 -32.24 -5.88
CA TYR A 64 2.70 -33.59 -5.54
C TYR A 64 2.01 -34.62 -6.43
N ASP A 65 2.83 -35.38 -7.14
CA ASP A 65 2.36 -36.47 -8.02
C ASP A 65 2.38 -37.77 -7.24
N THR A 66 1.25 -38.51 -7.27
CA THR A 66 1.12 -39.82 -6.66
C THR A 66 0.87 -40.85 -7.74
N TRP A 67 1.33 -42.07 -7.53
CA TRP A 67 1.18 -43.16 -8.50
C TRP A 67 -0.25 -43.74 -8.55
N ASP A 68 -1.06 -43.45 -7.55
CA ASP A 68 -2.42 -43.97 -7.37
C ASP A 68 -3.51 -43.05 -7.94
N THR A 69 -3.13 -41.83 -8.42
CA THR A 69 -4.07 -40.88 -9.00
C THR A 69 -3.56 -40.33 -10.34
N GLU A 70 -4.48 -40.13 -11.29
CA GLU A 70 -4.18 -39.49 -12.59
C GLU A 70 -4.06 -37.98 -12.49
N PHE A 71 -4.46 -37.37 -11.34
CA PHE A 71 -4.46 -35.96 -11.11
C PHE A 71 -3.40 -35.55 -10.09
N VAL A 72 -2.65 -34.49 -10.43
CA VAL A 72 -1.68 -33.85 -9.54
C VAL A 72 -2.39 -33.27 -8.33
N GLN A 73 -1.94 -33.64 -7.14
CA GLN A 73 -2.43 -33.03 -5.90
C GLN A 73 -1.77 -31.66 -5.70
N LYS A 74 -2.55 -30.67 -5.30
CA LYS A 74 -2.09 -29.29 -5.10
C LYS A 74 -2.36 -28.84 -3.68
N SER A 75 -1.38 -28.19 -3.09
CA SER A 75 -1.50 -27.56 -1.77
C SER A 75 -0.93 -26.15 -1.78
N LYS A 76 -1.40 -25.30 -0.85
CA LYS A 76 -0.82 -24.00 -0.64
C LYS A 76 0.49 -24.13 0.16
N GLY A 77 1.57 -23.55 -0.35
CA GLY A 77 2.87 -23.44 0.31
C GLY A 77 3.03 -22.11 1.04
N THR A 78 4.24 -21.57 1.00
CA THR A 78 4.58 -20.27 1.60
C THR A 78 3.90 -19.12 0.86
N SER A 79 3.50 -18.10 1.63
CA SER A 79 2.92 -16.87 1.11
C SER A 79 3.90 -15.71 1.29
N ASN A 80 3.87 -14.76 0.35
CA ASN A 80 4.59 -13.48 0.41
C ASN A 80 3.56 -12.35 0.29
N ALA A 81 3.66 -11.33 1.14
CA ALA A 81 2.78 -10.17 1.12
C ALA A 81 3.13 -9.16 0.01
N GLY A 82 4.24 -9.39 -0.70
CA GLY A 82 4.70 -8.56 -1.80
C GLY A 82 5.68 -7.47 -1.40
N ASP A 83 6.34 -6.93 -2.42
CA ASP A 83 7.37 -5.89 -2.27
C ASP A 83 7.02 -4.68 -3.17
N PRO A 84 5.92 -3.96 -2.89
CA PRO A 84 5.49 -2.84 -3.72
C PRO A 84 6.53 -1.72 -3.75
N GLU A 85 6.75 -1.16 -4.95
CA GLU A 85 7.52 0.05 -5.13
C GLU A 85 6.61 1.28 -5.03
N VAL A 86 7.06 2.27 -4.29
CA VAL A 86 6.37 3.56 -4.12
C VAL A 86 7.24 4.66 -4.67
N GLU A 87 6.72 5.37 -5.68
CA GLU A 87 7.36 6.52 -6.28
C GLU A 87 6.82 7.82 -5.67
N LEU A 88 7.72 8.68 -5.27
CA LEU A 88 7.42 9.97 -4.65
C LEU A 88 8.11 11.10 -5.41
N ALA A 89 7.37 12.20 -5.66
CA ALA A 89 8.00 13.48 -5.96
C ALA A 89 8.68 13.99 -4.68
N ARG A 90 9.97 14.28 -4.75
CA ARG A 90 10.79 14.64 -3.60
C ARG A 90 10.37 15.97 -3.01
N ILE A 91 9.96 15.95 -1.74
CA ILE A 91 9.67 17.13 -0.92
C ILE A 91 10.54 17.05 0.34
N PRO A 92 11.70 17.74 0.38
CA PRO A 92 12.68 17.58 1.46
C PRO A 92 12.13 17.81 2.87
N ALA A 93 11.19 18.74 3.03
CA ALA A 93 10.61 19.14 4.31
C ALA A 93 9.32 18.39 4.67
N ASP A 94 8.84 17.45 3.85
CA ASP A 94 7.65 16.68 4.17
C ASP A 94 7.94 15.64 5.27
N ALA A 95 7.18 15.73 6.37
CA ALA A 95 7.41 14.89 7.56
C ALA A 95 7.28 13.38 7.24
N GLY A 96 6.33 13.00 6.38
CA GLY A 96 6.17 11.60 5.96
C GLY A 96 7.36 11.08 5.16
N GLN A 97 7.88 11.89 4.22
CA GLN A 97 9.07 11.53 3.46
C GLN A 97 10.34 11.48 4.32
N VAL A 98 10.46 12.34 5.33
CA VAL A 98 11.58 12.28 6.29
C VAL A 98 11.57 10.98 7.07
N ILE A 99 10.40 10.51 7.50
CA ILE A 99 10.25 9.20 8.16
C ILE A 99 10.65 8.08 7.20
N LEU A 100 10.22 8.11 5.94
CA LEU A 100 10.58 7.09 4.95
C LEU A 100 12.08 7.06 4.67
N ARG A 101 12.77 8.20 4.59
CA ARG A 101 14.23 8.26 4.45
C ARG A 101 14.94 7.63 5.65
N THR A 102 14.44 7.89 6.87
CA THR A 102 14.98 7.29 8.08
C THR A 102 14.71 5.78 8.13
N ALA A 103 13.52 5.36 7.74
CA ALA A 103 13.15 3.94 7.67
C ALA A 103 13.95 3.18 6.60
N GLY A 104 14.21 3.83 5.44
CA GLY A 104 14.94 3.28 4.31
C GLY A 104 16.46 3.24 4.49
N ASP A 105 16.99 3.78 5.58
CA ASP A 105 18.41 3.73 5.88
C ASP A 105 18.91 2.29 5.94
N HIS A 106 20.04 2.01 5.30
CA HIS A 106 20.65 0.67 5.21
C HIS A 106 20.88 -0.01 6.58
N PHE A 107 21.18 0.77 7.60
CA PHE A 107 21.38 0.27 8.96
C PHE A 107 20.09 0.06 9.74
N ASN A 108 18.98 0.65 9.29
CA ASN A 108 17.69 0.51 9.95
C ASN A 108 17.03 -0.82 9.53
N LYS A 109 16.89 -1.75 10.47
CA LYS A 109 16.30 -3.08 10.28
C LYS A 109 14.91 -3.22 10.89
N ASN A 110 14.28 -2.10 11.23
CA ASN A 110 12.98 -2.10 11.86
C ASN A 110 11.85 -2.12 10.81
N ASN A 111 10.76 -2.77 11.18
CA ASN A 111 9.52 -2.72 10.43
C ASN A 111 8.74 -1.44 10.74
N TYR A 112 8.07 -0.90 9.75
CA TYR A 112 7.21 0.27 9.87
C TYR A 112 5.80 -0.07 9.42
N ALA A 113 4.81 0.63 9.98
CA ALA A 113 3.42 0.49 9.58
C ALA A 113 3.05 1.54 8.54
N PHE A 114 2.25 1.13 7.57
CA PHE A 114 1.74 1.95 6.47
C PHE A 114 0.23 1.89 6.43
N LYS A 115 -0.40 2.99 6.08
CA LYS A 115 -1.84 3.09 5.86
C LYS A 115 -2.12 3.74 4.51
N ILE A 116 -2.89 3.07 3.68
CA ILE A 116 -3.37 3.59 2.40
C ILE A 116 -4.86 3.85 2.54
N VAL A 117 -5.29 5.06 2.28
CA VAL A 117 -6.70 5.45 2.26
C VAL A 117 -7.07 5.74 0.81
N ARG A 118 -8.02 4.99 0.27
CA ARG A 118 -8.52 5.19 -1.09
C ARG A 118 -9.52 6.34 -1.15
N ASN A 119 -9.69 6.91 -2.34
CA ASN A 119 -10.73 7.92 -2.58
C ASN A 119 -11.96 7.24 -3.20
N ASP A 120 -12.58 6.32 -2.44
CA ASP A 120 -13.66 5.46 -2.92
C ASP A 120 -14.90 5.47 -2.01
N ILE A 121 -15.13 6.59 -1.32
CA ILE A 121 -16.30 6.72 -0.46
C ILE A 121 -17.58 6.53 -1.29
N PRO A 122 -18.42 5.51 -0.96
CA PRO A 122 -19.67 5.30 -1.71
C PRO A 122 -20.62 6.49 -1.53
N VAL A 123 -21.49 6.71 -2.50
CA VAL A 123 -22.55 7.74 -2.40
C VAL A 123 -23.41 7.47 -1.16
N GLY A 124 -23.44 8.43 -0.23
CA GLY A 124 -24.13 8.31 1.07
C GLY A 124 -23.35 7.56 2.15
N GLY A 125 -22.14 7.12 1.86
CA GLY A 125 -21.19 6.57 2.83
C GLY A 125 -20.33 7.66 3.46
N THR A 126 -19.65 7.31 4.56
CA THR A 126 -18.73 8.21 5.30
C THR A 126 -17.31 7.67 5.40
N VAL A 127 -17.10 6.42 4.99
CA VAL A 127 -15.82 5.72 5.20
C VAL A 127 -15.23 5.29 3.86
N ALA A 128 -13.96 5.65 3.63
CA ALA A 128 -13.16 5.19 2.52
C ALA A 128 -12.49 3.85 2.83
N THR A 129 -12.19 3.06 1.80
CA THR A 129 -11.40 1.85 1.98
C THR A 129 -10.02 2.18 2.52
N THR A 130 -9.69 1.61 3.67
CA THR A 130 -8.41 1.76 4.32
C THR A 130 -7.67 0.42 4.33
N ILE A 131 -6.41 0.43 3.93
CA ILE A 131 -5.55 -0.75 3.87
C ILE A 131 -4.38 -0.49 4.81
N TYR A 132 -4.16 -1.42 5.74
CA TYR A 132 -3.02 -1.41 6.64
C TYR A 132 -2.00 -2.44 6.21
N ASN A 133 -0.74 -2.07 6.24
CA ASN A 133 0.40 -2.93 5.94
C ASN A 133 1.51 -2.66 6.94
N ARG A 134 2.40 -3.64 7.10
CA ARG A 134 3.62 -3.53 7.89
C ARG A 134 4.78 -4.15 7.12
N GLY A 135 5.96 -3.60 7.23
CA GLY A 135 7.13 -4.15 6.56
C GLY A 135 8.39 -3.31 6.71
N LEU A 136 9.45 -3.80 6.09
CA LEU A 136 10.72 -3.08 5.98
C LEU A 136 10.62 -2.05 4.86
N VAL A 137 11.34 -0.94 5.00
CA VAL A 137 11.53 0.04 3.94
C VAL A 137 12.95 -0.06 3.42
N THR A 138 13.10 -0.04 2.10
CA THR A 138 14.39 0.09 1.44
C THR A 138 14.38 1.26 0.47
N GLY A 139 15.49 1.95 0.35
CA GLY A 139 15.64 3.16 -0.46
C GLY A 139 16.07 4.37 0.38
N PRO A 140 16.00 5.59 -0.18
CA PRO A 140 15.48 5.90 -1.49
C PRO A 140 16.43 5.53 -2.63
N ARG A 141 15.86 5.17 -3.79
CA ARG A 141 16.56 5.19 -5.06
C ARG A 141 16.18 6.50 -5.77
N THR A 142 17.14 7.37 -6.00
CA THR A 142 16.90 8.67 -6.63
C THR A 142 17.02 8.55 -8.13
N GLN A 143 16.03 9.04 -8.86
CA GLN A 143 16.07 9.15 -10.31
C GLN A 143 16.65 10.53 -10.67
N HIS A 144 17.73 10.52 -11.47
CA HIS A 144 18.32 11.75 -11.99
C HIS A 144 17.80 11.99 -13.41
N GLY A 145 16.81 12.86 -13.51
CA GLY A 145 16.20 13.25 -14.78
C GLY A 145 16.87 14.45 -15.45
N ARG A 146 16.21 14.98 -16.46
CA ARG A 146 16.59 16.23 -17.14
C ARG A 146 16.07 17.43 -16.35
N ASN A 147 16.44 18.63 -16.78
CA ASN A 147 16.08 19.89 -16.10
C ASN A 147 14.56 20.12 -15.92
N GLU A 148 13.74 19.52 -16.78
CA GLU A 148 12.26 19.64 -16.74
C GLU A 148 11.58 18.43 -16.08
N ASP A 149 12.34 17.42 -15.64
CA ASP A 149 11.80 16.24 -14.98
C ASP A 149 11.64 16.49 -13.48
N PHE A 150 10.66 15.85 -12.88
CA PHE A 150 10.51 15.89 -11.42
C PHE A 150 11.67 15.12 -10.75
N ASP A 151 12.14 15.63 -9.63
CA ASP A 151 13.06 14.90 -8.74
C ASP A 151 12.26 13.82 -8.00
N LEU A 152 12.52 12.56 -8.35
CA LEU A 152 11.76 11.40 -7.86
C LEU A 152 12.61 10.54 -6.93
N GLU A 153 11.98 10.06 -5.88
CA GLU A 153 12.52 9.04 -4.96
C GLU A 153 11.64 7.78 -5.03
N VAL A 154 12.26 6.62 -5.18
CA VAL A 154 11.57 5.33 -5.20
C VAL A 154 11.97 4.53 -3.98
N TYR A 155 10.98 4.06 -3.24
CA TYR A 155 11.12 3.17 -2.09
C TYR A 155 10.51 1.81 -2.39
N THR A 156 11.04 0.75 -1.81
CA THR A 156 10.42 -0.57 -1.83
C THR A 156 9.98 -0.91 -0.42
N PHE A 157 8.72 -1.33 -0.27
CA PHE A 157 8.15 -1.78 1.00
C PHE A 157 8.09 -3.30 0.99
N ALA A 158 9.02 -3.96 1.70
CA ALA A 158 8.99 -5.41 1.87
C ALA A 158 7.97 -5.77 2.94
N LEU A 159 6.75 -6.11 2.52
CA LEU A 159 5.60 -6.35 3.40
C LEU A 159 5.68 -7.72 4.11
N GLN A 160 5.18 -7.75 5.36
CA GLN A 160 5.17 -8.93 6.22
C GLN A 160 3.79 -9.13 6.86
#